data_3a9db37d0b2e1a79f4cbb437a94adbf1
#
_entry.id   3a9db37d0b2e1a79f4cbb437a94adbf1
#
_cell.length_a   1.000
_cell.length_b   1.000
_cell.length_c   1.000
_cell.angle_alpha   90.00
_cell.angle_beta   90.00
_cell.angle_gamma   90.00
#
_symmetry.space_group_name_H-M   'P 1'
#
loop_
_entity.id
_entity.type
_entity.pdbx_description
1 polymer ?
#
loop_
_entity_poly.entity_id
_entity_poly.type
_entity_poly.pdbx_seq_one_letter_code
_entity_poly.pdbx_strand_id
1 'polypeptide(L)'
;MRPLLAAGSVLLLPALAVAQATEASPEAKRYLEAALDGIEKKSRVYAGDWPAVRAQALASIAAAAAKTPADTYPAIREALSTIGDKHGLLVEPTTTKRPAAAKAQATGLLVLAPDAIVVQVVPGSPAAAAGLAVGDRIVAVDGVPDFAKLPRSAFARLFRSGQRQDGTTAPLALRVRTGEAEPRDVQVPLAAVDEHVPPSGRKLDSGIAYLELPGVTAGPHAAQYDDTVHALLGALDDGSLRGCIVDLRRNTGGTLWPMLAAIGPLAGSGQLGAFVSAHSSADWSYDAATGVAKSGDYELAKVDSPHRLRDTLPVAVLTGPLTTQFGEALAIAFAGRARTRRFGEGTRGIPIGNTSLPLADGALLVVTVTVDADRTGARYDDVVPPDEVVATDWARFGKADDPVIAAACRWLASVGDGK
;
A
#
# COMPACT_ATOMS: atom_id res chain seq x y z
N MET A 1 -51.33 -86.79 -9.77
CA MET A 1 -51.18 -85.94 -8.59
C MET A 1 -49.74 -85.41 -8.55
N ARG A 2 -49.54 -84.13 -8.85
CA ARG A 2 -48.22 -83.43 -8.74
C ARG A 2 -48.45 -82.28 -7.75
N PRO A 3 -47.59 -82.11 -6.75
CA PRO A 3 -47.68 -80.92 -5.87
C PRO A 3 -47.04 -79.70 -6.49
N LEU A 4 -47.72 -78.52 -6.36
CA LEU A 4 -47.24 -77.22 -6.67
C LEU A 4 -46.17 -76.74 -5.65
N LEU A 5 -45.02 -76.36 -6.14
CA LEU A 5 -44.02 -75.67 -5.37
C LEU A 5 -44.31 -74.12 -5.46
N ALA A 6 -44.59 -73.50 -4.30
CA ALA A 6 -44.73 -72.10 -4.15
C ALA A 6 -43.34 -71.42 -4.07
N ALA A 7 -43.02 -70.57 -5.02
CA ALA A 7 -41.83 -69.76 -4.98
C ALA A 7 -42.08 -68.44 -4.14
N GLY A 8 -41.45 -68.40 -2.98
CA GLY A 8 -41.45 -67.17 -2.16
C GLY A 8 -40.48 -66.16 -2.71
N SER A 9 -40.97 -65.02 -3.21
CA SER A 9 -40.15 -63.83 -3.61
C SER A 9 -39.73 -63.11 -2.36
N VAL A 10 -38.43 -63.14 -2.07
CA VAL A 10 -37.81 -62.26 -1.06
C VAL A 10 -37.55 -60.89 -1.71
N LEU A 11 -38.32 -59.87 -1.31
CA LEU A 11 -38.09 -58.48 -1.63
C LEU A 11 -36.88 -57.99 -0.84
N LEU A 12 -35.72 -57.85 -1.46
CA LEU A 12 -34.61 -57.07 -0.94
C LEU A 12 -34.96 -55.58 -1.05
N LEU A 13 -35.26 -54.94 0.08
CA LEU A 13 -35.30 -53.49 0.20
C LEU A 13 -33.84 -52.95 0.08
N PRO A 14 -33.56 -51.95 -0.78
CA PRO A 14 -32.27 -51.34 -0.78
C PRO A 14 -32.07 -50.57 0.53
N ALA A 15 -31.02 -50.89 1.26
CA ALA A 15 -30.57 -50.07 2.40
C ALA A 15 -30.20 -48.68 1.87
N LEU A 16 -31.02 -47.67 2.21
CA LEU A 16 -30.62 -46.28 2.05
C LEU A 16 -29.37 -46.08 2.93
N ALA A 17 -28.22 -45.96 2.28
CA ALA A 17 -27.04 -45.42 2.92
C ALA A 17 -27.34 -43.98 3.32
N VAL A 18 -27.61 -43.76 4.58
CA VAL A 18 -27.62 -42.42 5.18
C VAL A 18 -26.18 -41.91 5.04
N ALA A 19 -25.97 -41.03 4.09
CA ALA A 19 -24.71 -40.29 3.99
C ALA A 19 -24.49 -39.62 5.35
N GLN A 20 -23.53 -40.13 6.12
CA GLN A 20 -23.08 -39.45 7.34
C GLN A 20 -22.65 -38.03 6.92
N ALA A 21 -23.37 -37.06 7.41
CA ALA A 21 -22.97 -35.64 7.24
C ALA A 21 -21.54 -35.56 7.78
N THR A 22 -20.61 -35.30 6.90
CA THR A 22 -19.19 -35.10 7.26
C THR A 22 -19.10 -33.79 8.04
N GLU A 23 -19.01 -33.89 9.37
CA GLU A 23 -18.85 -32.73 10.24
C GLU A 23 -17.39 -32.23 10.23
N ALA A 24 -17.22 -30.90 10.36
CA ALA A 24 -15.91 -30.33 10.62
C ALA A 24 -15.37 -30.81 11.97
N SER A 25 -14.05 -30.99 12.06
CA SER A 25 -13.40 -31.39 13.29
C SER A 25 -13.54 -30.36 14.42
N PRO A 26 -13.49 -30.74 15.69
CA PRO A 26 -13.47 -29.80 16.81
C PRO A 26 -12.29 -28.81 16.74
N GLU A 27 -11.18 -29.23 16.17
CA GLU A 27 -10.00 -28.37 15.98
C GLU A 27 -10.29 -27.27 14.95
N ALA A 28 -10.80 -27.63 13.77
CA ALA A 28 -11.17 -26.68 12.72
C ALA A 28 -12.25 -25.70 13.20
N LYS A 29 -13.28 -26.19 13.94
CA LYS A 29 -14.32 -25.34 14.53
C LYS A 29 -13.72 -24.30 15.48
N ARG A 30 -12.90 -24.73 16.46
CA ARG A 30 -12.27 -23.80 17.44
C ARG A 30 -11.34 -22.80 16.76
N TYR A 31 -10.59 -23.21 15.75
CA TYR A 31 -9.71 -22.32 15.01
C TYR A 31 -10.50 -21.23 14.26
N LEU A 32 -11.56 -21.63 13.54
CA LEU A 32 -12.43 -20.68 12.85
C LEU A 32 -13.09 -19.70 13.84
N GLU A 33 -13.65 -20.20 14.93
CA GLU A 33 -14.28 -19.36 15.96
C GLU A 33 -13.30 -18.33 16.52
N ALA A 34 -12.06 -18.71 16.84
CA ALA A 34 -11.03 -17.79 17.31
C ALA A 34 -10.68 -16.70 16.26
N ALA A 35 -10.64 -17.07 14.99
CA ALA A 35 -10.43 -16.10 13.91
C ALA A 35 -11.62 -15.12 13.78
N LEU A 36 -12.86 -15.63 13.81
CA LEU A 36 -14.07 -14.81 13.74
C LEU A 36 -14.21 -13.88 14.96
N ASP A 37 -13.88 -14.36 16.16
CA ASP A 37 -13.82 -13.53 17.38
C ASP A 37 -12.81 -12.40 17.23
N GLY A 38 -11.65 -12.70 16.62
CA GLY A 38 -10.62 -11.72 16.33
C GLY A 38 -11.11 -10.64 15.36
N ILE A 39 -11.78 -11.04 14.29
CA ILE A 39 -12.36 -10.11 13.30
C ILE A 39 -13.43 -9.24 13.96
N GLU A 40 -14.44 -9.84 14.60
CA GLU A 40 -15.54 -9.14 15.25
C GLU A 40 -15.06 -8.12 16.29
N LYS A 41 -14.10 -8.52 17.12
CA LYS A 41 -13.54 -7.66 18.18
C LYS A 41 -12.71 -6.50 17.63
N LYS A 42 -12.04 -6.69 16.49
CA LYS A 42 -11.06 -5.74 15.94
C LYS A 42 -11.57 -4.94 14.75
N SER A 43 -12.47 -5.52 13.93
CA SER A 43 -13.09 -4.78 12.83
C SER A 43 -13.97 -3.67 13.40
N ARG A 44 -13.46 -2.44 13.36
CA ARG A 44 -14.14 -1.26 13.90
C ARG A 44 -14.66 -0.31 12.81
N VAL A 45 -14.44 -0.68 11.56
CA VAL A 45 -14.83 0.11 10.39
C VAL A 45 -16.09 -0.47 9.76
N TYR A 46 -16.16 -1.80 9.68
CA TYR A 46 -17.21 -2.53 9.00
C TYR A 46 -18.17 -3.16 10.02
N ALA A 47 -19.46 -2.88 9.88
CA ALA A 47 -20.52 -3.47 10.70
C ALA A 47 -21.12 -4.67 9.94
N GLY A 48 -20.98 -5.87 10.52
CA GLY A 48 -21.58 -7.09 9.98
C GLY A 48 -22.73 -7.61 10.82
N ASP A 49 -23.64 -8.39 10.21
CA ASP A 49 -24.54 -9.29 10.94
C ASP A 49 -23.72 -10.50 11.41
N TRP A 50 -23.07 -10.34 12.56
CA TRP A 50 -22.14 -11.36 13.09
C TRP A 50 -22.79 -12.74 13.32
N PRO A 51 -24.03 -12.86 13.83
CA PRO A 51 -24.73 -14.15 13.87
C PRO A 51 -24.83 -14.81 12.49
N ALA A 52 -25.16 -14.07 11.44
CA ALA A 52 -25.26 -14.60 10.07
C ALA A 52 -23.87 -14.95 9.51
N VAL A 53 -22.86 -14.10 9.69
CA VAL A 53 -21.46 -14.36 9.26
C VAL A 53 -20.93 -15.63 9.90
N ARG A 54 -21.12 -15.82 11.21
CA ARG A 54 -20.71 -17.02 11.94
C ARG A 54 -21.41 -18.28 11.45
N ALA A 55 -22.73 -18.19 11.29
CA ALA A 55 -23.53 -19.31 10.79
C ALA A 55 -23.08 -19.76 9.39
N GLN A 56 -22.84 -18.82 8.49
CA GLN A 56 -22.35 -19.09 7.14
C GLN A 56 -20.95 -19.72 7.17
N ALA A 57 -20.02 -19.15 7.94
CA ALA A 57 -18.66 -19.68 8.05
C ALA A 57 -18.61 -21.10 8.63
N LEU A 58 -19.40 -21.36 9.67
CA LEU A 58 -19.52 -22.72 10.27
C LEU A 58 -20.16 -23.71 9.32
N ALA A 59 -21.18 -23.32 8.56
CA ALA A 59 -21.79 -24.16 7.53
C ALA A 59 -20.79 -24.47 6.40
N SER A 60 -19.98 -23.49 5.99
CA SER A 60 -18.95 -23.66 4.95
C SER A 60 -17.91 -24.73 5.36
N ILE A 61 -17.36 -24.66 6.58
CA ILE A 61 -16.38 -25.66 7.03
C ILE A 61 -17.01 -27.02 7.29
N ALA A 62 -18.30 -27.08 7.67
CA ALA A 62 -19.02 -28.35 7.82
C ALA A 62 -19.22 -29.02 6.45
N ALA A 63 -19.69 -28.25 5.44
CA ALA A 63 -19.84 -28.75 4.06
C ALA A 63 -18.53 -29.24 3.45
N ALA A 64 -17.41 -28.57 3.77
CA ALA A 64 -16.07 -28.96 3.34
C ALA A 64 -15.47 -30.13 4.18
N ALA A 65 -16.14 -30.57 5.22
CA ALA A 65 -15.61 -31.57 6.19
C ALA A 65 -14.21 -31.19 6.73
N ALA A 66 -14.00 -29.91 7.02
CA ALA A 66 -12.70 -29.37 7.44
C ALA A 66 -12.11 -30.12 8.65
N LYS A 67 -10.85 -30.50 8.58
CA LYS A 67 -10.14 -31.26 9.63
C LYS A 67 -9.05 -30.45 10.31
N THR A 68 -8.40 -29.57 9.59
CA THR A 68 -7.23 -28.78 10.02
C THR A 68 -7.53 -27.28 10.03
N PRO A 69 -6.72 -26.45 10.70
CA PRO A 69 -6.77 -25.00 10.59
C PRO A 69 -6.77 -24.49 9.14
N ALA A 70 -5.90 -25.05 8.29
CA ALA A 70 -5.79 -24.62 6.90
C ALA A 70 -7.08 -24.81 6.09
N ASP A 71 -7.88 -25.83 6.41
CA ASP A 71 -9.16 -26.07 5.75
C ASP A 71 -10.20 -24.97 6.05
N THR A 72 -9.97 -24.14 7.07
CA THR A 72 -10.86 -23.03 7.45
C THR A 72 -10.53 -21.71 6.75
N TYR A 73 -9.38 -21.60 6.11
CA TYR A 73 -8.92 -20.33 5.48
C TYR A 73 -9.90 -19.76 4.45
N PRO A 74 -10.55 -20.55 3.59
CA PRO A 74 -11.57 -20.04 2.68
C PRO A 74 -12.73 -19.36 3.43
N ALA A 75 -13.22 -19.98 4.52
CA ALA A 75 -14.32 -19.45 5.33
C ALA A 75 -13.93 -18.15 6.05
N ILE A 76 -12.67 -18.02 6.52
CA ILE A 76 -12.15 -16.77 7.12
C ILE A 76 -12.09 -15.65 6.08
N ARG A 77 -11.59 -15.94 4.86
CA ARG A 77 -11.56 -14.96 3.76
C ARG A 77 -12.96 -14.52 3.34
N GLU A 78 -13.90 -15.47 3.30
CA GLU A 78 -15.30 -15.19 3.00
C GLU A 78 -15.93 -14.29 4.06
N ALA A 79 -15.67 -14.54 5.36
CA ALA A 79 -16.14 -13.70 6.46
C ALA A 79 -15.65 -12.26 6.33
N LEU A 80 -14.36 -12.02 6.04
CA LEU A 80 -13.81 -10.69 5.76
C LEU A 80 -14.53 -10.01 4.59
N SER A 81 -14.76 -10.75 3.51
CA SER A 81 -15.49 -10.25 2.33
C SER A 81 -16.94 -9.91 2.65
N THR A 82 -17.61 -10.76 3.43
CA THR A 82 -19.03 -10.59 3.80
C THR A 82 -19.26 -9.34 4.64
N ILE A 83 -18.34 -8.98 5.53
CA ILE A 83 -18.42 -7.72 6.28
C ILE A 83 -17.96 -6.50 5.46
N GLY A 84 -17.52 -6.69 4.23
CA GLY A 84 -17.04 -5.60 3.35
C GLY A 84 -15.60 -5.13 3.62
N ASP A 85 -14.79 -5.88 4.38
CA ASP A 85 -13.38 -5.55 4.62
C ASP A 85 -12.54 -5.88 3.37
N LYS A 86 -12.42 -4.92 2.46
CA LYS A 86 -11.66 -5.02 1.20
C LYS A 86 -10.15 -5.20 1.41
N HIS A 87 -9.66 -4.85 2.59
CA HIS A 87 -8.23 -4.76 2.91
C HIS A 87 -7.82 -5.80 3.94
N GLY A 88 -8.80 -6.45 4.60
CA GLY A 88 -8.57 -7.59 5.46
C GLY A 88 -8.01 -8.77 4.68
N LEU A 89 -7.04 -9.48 5.25
CA LEU A 89 -6.45 -10.64 4.59
C LEU A 89 -5.94 -11.67 5.60
N LEU A 90 -5.93 -12.91 5.18
CA LEU A 90 -5.28 -14.01 5.89
C LEU A 90 -3.97 -14.35 5.19
N VAL A 91 -2.86 -14.16 5.88
CA VAL A 91 -1.52 -14.58 5.46
C VAL A 91 -1.24 -15.95 6.03
N GLU A 92 -1.09 -16.93 5.15
CA GLU A 92 -0.81 -18.31 5.54
C GLU A 92 0.58 -18.45 6.17
N PRO A 93 0.79 -19.45 7.06
CA PRO A 93 2.09 -19.69 7.64
C PRO A 93 3.13 -19.93 6.55
N THR A 94 4.23 -19.18 6.58
CA THR A 94 5.36 -19.48 5.70
C THR A 94 6.20 -20.58 6.34
N THR A 95 6.36 -21.70 5.66
CA THR A 95 7.20 -22.82 6.09
C THR A 95 8.69 -22.47 6.08
N THR A 96 9.07 -21.37 5.45
CA THR A 96 10.44 -20.86 5.44
C THR A 96 10.65 -19.92 6.61
N LYS A 97 11.38 -20.37 7.64
CA LYS A 97 11.99 -19.49 8.63
C LYS A 97 12.83 -18.47 7.87
N ARG A 98 12.40 -17.20 7.88
CA ARG A 98 13.20 -16.10 7.34
C ARG A 98 14.51 -16.08 8.15
N PRO A 99 15.68 -16.25 7.53
CA PRO A 99 16.93 -16.17 8.27
C PRO A 99 17.01 -14.80 8.94
N ALA A 100 17.37 -14.77 10.24
CA ALA A 100 17.62 -13.52 10.92
C ALA A 100 18.73 -12.77 10.19
N ALA A 101 18.40 -11.54 9.74
CA ALA A 101 19.31 -10.42 9.46
C ALA A 101 20.63 -10.68 8.70
N ALA A 102 20.63 -11.48 7.64
CA ALA A 102 21.50 -11.16 6.51
C ALA A 102 20.90 -9.92 5.84
N LYS A 103 21.70 -8.88 5.57
CA LYS A 103 21.24 -7.71 4.80
C LYS A 103 20.52 -8.24 3.57
N ALA A 104 19.22 -7.96 3.46
CA ALA A 104 18.42 -8.49 2.37
C ALA A 104 19.06 -8.08 1.05
N GLN A 105 19.38 -9.07 0.22
CA GLN A 105 19.92 -8.78 -1.11
C GLN A 105 18.78 -8.23 -1.98
N ALA A 106 19.08 -7.18 -2.71
CA ALA A 106 18.13 -6.49 -3.55
C ALA A 106 18.75 -6.11 -4.91
N THR A 107 17.89 -5.80 -5.85
CA THR A 107 18.29 -5.27 -7.17
C THR A 107 18.41 -3.74 -7.15
N GLY A 108 17.69 -3.07 -6.26
CA GLY A 108 17.48 -1.62 -6.27
C GLY A 108 16.42 -1.14 -7.27
N LEU A 109 15.54 -2.05 -7.74
CA LEU A 109 14.45 -1.73 -8.67
C LEU A 109 13.10 -1.64 -7.96
N LEU A 110 12.32 -0.64 -8.34
CA LEU A 110 10.87 -0.65 -8.20
C LEU A 110 10.24 -0.64 -9.59
N VAL A 111 9.34 -1.60 -9.84
CA VAL A 111 8.69 -1.79 -11.14
C VAL A 111 7.19 -1.75 -10.95
N LEU A 112 6.49 -0.99 -11.78
CA LEU A 112 5.04 -0.82 -11.74
C LEU A 112 4.36 -1.95 -12.56
N ALA A 113 3.44 -2.67 -11.91
CA ALA A 113 2.57 -3.66 -12.55
C ALA A 113 1.29 -2.99 -13.11
N PRO A 114 0.65 -3.53 -14.16
CA PRO A 114 1.08 -4.70 -14.94
C PRO A 114 2.08 -4.36 -16.06
N ASP A 115 2.27 -3.07 -16.38
CA ASP A 115 3.01 -2.62 -17.57
C ASP A 115 4.52 -2.86 -17.49
N ALA A 116 5.01 -3.29 -16.32
CA ALA A 116 6.41 -3.57 -16.04
C ALA A 116 7.35 -2.38 -16.35
N ILE A 117 6.90 -1.19 -16.01
CA ILE A 117 7.68 0.05 -16.17
C ILE A 117 8.57 0.23 -14.94
N VAL A 118 9.85 0.48 -15.15
CA VAL A 118 10.79 0.87 -14.08
C VAL A 118 10.42 2.27 -13.60
N VAL A 119 10.06 2.39 -12.33
CA VAL A 119 9.60 3.65 -11.73
C VAL A 119 10.59 4.20 -10.69
N GLN A 120 11.52 3.36 -10.24
CA GLN A 120 12.63 3.75 -9.38
C GLN A 120 13.85 2.87 -9.62
N VAL A 121 15.00 3.49 -9.68
CA VAL A 121 16.32 2.85 -9.65
C VAL A 121 17.10 3.50 -8.53
N VAL A 122 17.46 2.71 -7.52
CA VAL A 122 18.22 3.22 -6.37
C VAL A 122 19.65 3.55 -6.79
N PRO A 123 20.15 4.76 -6.53
CA PRO A 123 21.52 5.12 -6.87
C PRO A 123 22.56 4.16 -6.25
N GLY A 124 23.58 3.77 -7.03
CA GLY A 124 24.62 2.83 -6.58
C GLY A 124 24.18 1.37 -6.46
N SER A 125 22.92 1.05 -6.81
CA SER A 125 22.41 -0.32 -6.80
C SER A 125 22.87 -1.15 -8.00
N PRO A 126 22.73 -2.49 -7.94
CA PRO A 126 22.98 -3.36 -9.10
C PRO A 126 22.19 -2.94 -10.35
N ALA A 127 20.96 -2.50 -10.20
CA ALA A 127 20.14 -2.01 -11.32
C ALA A 127 20.71 -0.74 -11.94
N ALA A 128 21.20 0.20 -11.11
CA ALA A 128 21.86 1.41 -11.62
C ALA A 128 23.16 1.06 -12.35
N ALA A 129 23.96 0.15 -11.79
CA ALA A 129 25.20 -0.33 -12.42
C ALA A 129 24.93 -1.06 -13.75
N ALA A 130 23.79 -1.72 -13.87
CA ALA A 130 23.34 -2.39 -15.11
C ALA A 130 22.76 -1.41 -16.16
N GLY A 131 22.75 -0.09 -15.87
CA GLY A 131 22.28 0.96 -16.77
C GLY A 131 20.76 0.97 -16.98
N LEU A 132 20.00 0.53 -15.97
CA LEU A 132 18.54 0.69 -15.95
C LEU A 132 18.16 2.12 -15.54
N ALA A 133 17.09 2.63 -16.12
CA ALA A 133 16.59 3.98 -15.87
C ALA A 133 15.07 3.98 -15.63
N VAL A 134 14.59 5.03 -14.97
CA VAL A 134 13.14 5.28 -14.83
C VAL A 134 12.54 5.49 -16.22
N GLY A 135 11.43 4.82 -16.48
CA GLY A 135 10.77 4.80 -17.79
C GLY A 135 11.14 3.60 -18.68
N ASP A 136 12.18 2.83 -18.32
CA ASP A 136 12.46 1.57 -19.02
C ASP A 136 11.30 0.60 -18.84
N ARG A 137 10.96 -0.13 -19.92
CA ARG A 137 9.94 -1.19 -19.91
C ARG A 137 10.61 -2.55 -19.92
N ILE A 138 10.28 -3.40 -18.96
CA ILE A 138 10.74 -4.78 -18.92
C ILE A 138 9.80 -5.61 -19.81
N VAL A 139 10.35 -6.20 -20.86
CA VAL A 139 9.58 -6.97 -21.85
C VAL A 139 9.71 -8.48 -21.67
N ALA A 140 10.76 -8.95 -20.99
CA ALA A 140 10.91 -10.33 -20.58
C ALA A 140 11.76 -10.47 -19.33
N VAL A 141 11.54 -11.55 -18.59
CA VAL A 141 12.36 -12.00 -17.45
C VAL A 141 12.71 -13.46 -17.69
N ASP A 142 14.00 -13.78 -17.76
CA ASP A 142 14.44 -15.14 -18.01
C ASP A 142 13.99 -16.11 -16.91
N GLY A 143 13.53 -17.28 -17.32
CA GLY A 143 12.98 -18.30 -16.41
C GLY A 143 11.66 -17.91 -15.72
N VAL A 144 11.01 -16.80 -16.10
CA VAL A 144 9.70 -16.39 -15.55
C VAL A 144 8.75 -16.02 -16.68
N PRO A 145 8.17 -17.01 -17.36
CA PRO A 145 7.15 -16.76 -18.38
C PRO A 145 5.93 -16.08 -17.72
N ASP A 146 5.24 -15.23 -18.50
CA ASP A 146 4.02 -14.54 -18.04
C ASP A 146 4.20 -13.72 -16.74
N PHE A 147 5.40 -13.23 -16.44
CA PHE A 147 5.67 -12.47 -15.20
C PHE A 147 4.69 -11.32 -14.96
N ALA A 148 4.12 -10.73 -16.02
CA ALA A 148 3.11 -9.68 -15.92
C ALA A 148 1.78 -10.16 -15.31
N LYS A 149 1.52 -11.46 -15.33
CA LYS A 149 0.32 -12.08 -14.72
C LYS A 149 0.52 -12.46 -13.25
N LEU A 150 1.71 -12.27 -12.70
CA LEU A 150 1.99 -12.57 -11.30
C LEU A 150 1.09 -11.74 -10.37
N PRO A 151 0.65 -12.31 -9.24
CA PRO A 151 0.06 -11.51 -8.17
C PRO A 151 1.01 -10.37 -7.78
N ARG A 152 0.47 -9.19 -7.47
CA ARG A 152 1.27 -7.98 -7.22
C ARG A 152 2.42 -8.19 -6.23
N SER A 153 2.18 -8.94 -5.15
CA SER A 153 3.21 -9.22 -4.14
C SER A 153 4.35 -10.09 -4.69
N ALA A 154 4.05 -11.06 -5.56
CA ALA A 154 5.03 -11.90 -6.22
C ALA A 154 5.80 -11.10 -7.29
N PHE A 155 5.10 -10.26 -8.05
CA PHE A 155 5.70 -9.33 -9.02
C PHE A 155 6.69 -8.37 -8.32
N ALA A 156 6.28 -7.74 -7.23
CA ALA A 156 7.14 -6.84 -6.47
C ALA A 156 8.39 -7.55 -5.91
N ARG A 157 8.23 -8.77 -5.36
CA ARG A 157 9.36 -9.56 -4.86
C ARG A 157 10.32 -10.00 -5.97
N LEU A 158 9.79 -10.37 -7.14
CA LEU A 158 10.60 -10.73 -8.30
C LEU A 158 11.58 -9.61 -8.63
N PHE A 159 11.09 -8.40 -8.83
CA PHE A 159 11.94 -7.28 -9.25
C PHE A 159 12.80 -6.70 -8.12
N ARG A 160 12.29 -6.69 -6.90
CA ARG A 160 13.02 -6.15 -5.76
C ARG A 160 14.16 -7.07 -5.29
N SER A 161 13.92 -8.38 -5.19
CA SER A 161 14.84 -9.33 -4.58
C SER A 161 15.15 -10.57 -5.43
N GLY A 162 14.72 -10.61 -6.68
CA GLY A 162 14.91 -11.78 -7.53
C GLY A 162 14.16 -13.02 -7.07
N GLN A 163 13.15 -12.89 -6.19
CA GLN A 163 12.44 -14.04 -5.64
C GLN A 163 11.43 -14.59 -6.66
N ARG A 164 11.57 -15.88 -6.97
CA ARG A 164 10.68 -16.66 -7.84
C ARG A 164 9.45 -17.15 -7.06
N GLN A 165 8.45 -17.69 -7.78
CA GLN A 165 7.24 -18.25 -7.14
C GLN A 165 7.50 -19.45 -6.24
N ASP A 166 8.52 -20.24 -6.53
CA ASP A 166 8.96 -21.39 -5.72
C ASP A 166 9.74 -20.98 -4.45
N GLY A 167 9.90 -19.67 -4.22
CA GLY A 167 10.64 -19.12 -3.08
C GLY A 167 12.14 -18.99 -3.28
N THR A 168 12.70 -19.50 -4.36
CA THR A 168 14.12 -19.33 -4.68
C THR A 168 14.44 -17.89 -5.07
N THR A 169 15.68 -17.44 -4.85
CA THR A 169 16.16 -16.13 -5.27
C THR A 169 17.33 -16.27 -6.23
N ALA A 170 17.31 -15.48 -7.29
CA ALA A 170 18.37 -15.48 -8.30
C ALA A 170 18.56 -14.07 -8.90
N PRO A 171 19.74 -13.74 -9.44
CA PRO A 171 19.92 -12.58 -10.30
C PRO A 171 18.87 -12.51 -11.39
N LEU A 172 18.52 -11.29 -11.82
CA LEU A 172 17.56 -11.09 -12.89
C LEU A 172 18.28 -10.96 -14.24
N ALA A 173 17.93 -11.83 -15.17
CA ALA A 173 18.22 -11.63 -16.60
C ALA A 173 16.98 -11.02 -17.23
N LEU A 174 17.09 -9.78 -17.66
CA LEU A 174 15.97 -8.97 -18.14
C LEU A 174 16.16 -8.63 -19.61
N ARG A 175 15.09 -8.58 -20.36
CA ARG A 175 15.04 -7.91 -21.66
C ARG A 175 14.29 -6.60 -21.50
N VAL A 176 14.92 -5.49 -21.83
CA VAL A 176 14.47 -4.14 -21.46
C VAL A 176 14.42 -3.26 -22.70
N ARG A 177 13.35 -2.46 -22.82
CA ARG A 177 13.16 -1.46 -23.86
C ARG A 177 13.18 -0.06 -23.26
N THR A 178 14.01 0.82 -23.79
CA THR A 178 14.05 2.25 -23.47
C THR A 178 13.38 3.03 -24.60
N GLY A 179 12.22 3.64 -24.32
CA GLY A 179 11.43 4.34 -25.34
C GLY A 179 11.08 3.43 -26.54
N GLU A 180 11.38 3.89 -27.75
CA GLU A 180 11.15 3.17 -29.01
C GLU A 180 12.38 2.37 -29.48
N ALA A 181 13.44 2.29 -28.68
CA ALA A 181 14.64 1.56 -29.03
C ALA A 181 14.42 0.05 -29.05
N GLU A 182 15.29 -0.68 -29.78
CA GLU A 182 15.28 -2.14 -29.75
C GLU A 182 15.58 -2.66 -28.35
N PRO A 183 14.88 -3.71 -27.89
CA PRO A 183 15.12 -4.28 -26.59
C PRO A 183 16.54 -4.83 -26.43
N ARG A 184 17.17 -4.53 -25.29
CA ARG A 184 18.51 -5.02 -24.91
C ARG A 184 18.42 -6.01 -23.74
N ASP A 185 19.38 -6.92 -23.68
CA ASP A 185 19.49 -7.84 -22.56
C ASP A 185 20.34 -7.21 -21.45
N VAL A 186 19.89 -7.38 -20.20
CA VAL A 186 20.45 -6.77 -19.01
C VAL A 186 20.55 -7.80 -17.90
N GLN A 187 21.71 -7.93 -17.28
CA GLN A 187 21.92 -8.74 -16.09
C GLN A 187 21.93 -7.85 -14.84
N VAL A 188 21.06 -8.16 -13.88
CA VAL A 188 20.98 -7.43 -12.62
C VAL A 188 21.31 -8.39 -11.47
N PRO A 189 22.54 -8.35 -10.93
CA PRO A 189 22.89 -9.15 -9.78
C PRO A 189 22.15 -8.69 -8.53
N LEU A 190 22.19 -9.51 -7.48
CA LEU A 190 21.67 -9.16 -6.17
C LEU A 190 22.82 -8.69 -5.28
N ALA A 191 22.61 -7.61 -4.53
CA ALA A 191 23.56 -7.10 -3.56
C ALA A 191 22.85 -6.55 -2.32
N ALA A 192 23.59 -6.29 -1.25
CA ALA A 192 23.09 -5.53 -0.11
C ALA A 192 22.92 -4.06 -0.55
N VAL A 193 21.67 -3.61 -0.68
CA VAL A 193 21.31 -2.25 -1.11
C VAL A 193 20.63 -1.54 0.04
N ASP A 194 21.02 -0.31 0.32
CA ASP A 194 20.16 0.61 1.05
C ASP A 194 19.12 1.16 0.07
N GLU A 195 17.89 0.66 0.15
CA GLU A 195 16.82 1.02 -0.78
C GLU A 195 16.17 2.38 -0.45
N HIS A 196 16.72 3.10 0.53
CA HIS A 196 16.25 4.43 0.88
C HIS A 196 16.54 5.42 -0.24
N VAL A 197 15.51 6.16 -0.64
CA VAL A 197 15.60 7.32 -1.52
C VAL A 197 15.24 8.55 -0.68
N PRO A 198 16.19 9.48 -0.47
CA PRO A 198 15.93 10.65 0.35
C PRO A 198 14.95 11.62 -0.34
N PRO A 199 14.24 12.47 0.42
CA PRO A 199 13.53 13.62 -0.13
C PRO A 199 14.47 14.49 -0.97
N SER A 200 13.94 15.04 -2.04
CA SER A 200 14.69 15.97 -2.89
C SER A 200 13.86 17.19 -3.26
N GLY A 201 14.54 18.29 -3.61
CA GLY A 201 13.85 19.51 -3.98
C GLY A 201 14.66 20.38 -4.93
N ARG A 202 13.95 21.14 -5.75
CA ARG A 202 14.54 22.18 -6.64
C ARG A 202 13.55 23.31 -6.89
N LYS A 203 14.06 24.47 -7.23
CA LYS A 203 13.25 25.60 -7.71
C LYS A 203 13.10 25.50 -9.23
N LEU A 204 11.87 25.58 -9.71
CA LEU A 204 11.56 25.65 -11.13
C LEU A 204 11.68 27.10 -11.61
N ASP A 205 11.90 27.30 -12.90
CA ASP A 205 12.11 28.64 -13.52
C ASP A 205 10.94 29.61 -13.25
N SER A 206 9.74 29.08 -13.01
CA SER A 206 8.53 29.85 -12.65
C SER A 206 8.49 30.38 -11.21
N GLY A 207 9.54 30.15 -10.40
CA GLY A 207 9.54 30.48 -8.97
C GLY A 207 8.71 29.54 -8.11
N ILE A 208 8.45 28.32 -8.59
CA ILE A 208 7.73 27.25 -7.88
C ILE A 208 8.75 26.31 -7.26
N ALA A 209 8.59 25.98 -5.97
CA ALA A 209 9.35 24.92 -5.35
C ALA A 209 8.76 23.57 -5.79
N TYR A 210 9.61 22.63 -6.22
CA TYR A 210 9.26 21.23 -6.45
C TYR A 210 9.94 20.38 -5.39
N LEU A 211 9.16 19.58 -4.68
CA LEU A 211 9.61 18.63 -3.68
C LEU A 211 9.15 17.24 -4.09
N GLU A 212 10.05 16.29 -4.21
CA GLU A 212 9.75 14.88 -4.30
C GLU A 212 9.91 14.25 -2.93
N LEU A 213 8.85 13.63 -2.43
CA LEU A 213 8.76 13.05 -1.09
C LEU A 213 8.51 11.55 -1.17
N PRO A 214 9.54 10.71 -1.36
CA PRO A 214 9.40 9.25 -1.31
C PRO A 214 8.95 8.77 0.07
N GLY A 215 8.43 7.55 0.16
CA GLY A 215 8.11 6.92 1.43
C GLY A 215 9.37 6.61 2.25
N VAL A 216 9.21 6.53 3.57
CA VAL A 216 10.31 6.21 4.50
C VAL A 216 9.85 5.18 5.52
N THR A 217 10.60 4.07 5.65
CA THR A 217 10.37 3.06 6.68
C THR A 217 11.03 3.45 8.00
N ALA A 218 10.51 2.94 9.14
CA ALA A 218 11.09 3.20 10.46
C ALA A 218 12.59 2.86 10.51
N GLY A 219 13.36 3.72 11.15
CA GLY A 219 14.81 3.58 11.28
C GLY A 219 15.51 4.93 11.17
N PRO A 220 16.86 4.92 10.98
CA PRO A 220 17.66 6.15 10.97
C PRO A 220 17.20 7.18 9.93
N HIS A 221 16.76 6.74 8.76
CA HIS A 221 16.31 7.63 7.69
C HIS A 221 14.98 8.33 8.05
N ALA A 222 14.09 7.63 8.79
CA ALA A 222 12.85 8.24 9.26
C ALA A 222 13.10 9.32 10.31
N ALA A 223 14.12 9.13 11.15
CA ALA A 223 14.49 10.09 12.19
C ALA A 223 15.05 11.42 11.67
N GLN A 224 15.38 11.50 10.39
CA GLN A 224 15.95 12.71 9.76
C GLN A 224 15.09 13.23 8.60
N TYR A 225 13.97 12.59 8.33
CA TYR A 225 13.16 12.85 7.14
C TYR A 225 12.55 14.24 7.17
N ASP A 226 11.93 14.61 8.27
CA ASP A 226 11.28 15.89 8.49
C ASP A 226 12.29 17.05 8.49
N ASP A 227 13.38 16.94 9.22
CA ASP A 227 14.45 17.95 9.22
C ASP A 227 15.04 18.13 7.81
N THR A 228 15.22 17.04 7.06
CA THR A 228 15.70 17.10 5.67
C THR A 228 14.76 17.92 4.79
N VAL A 229 13.46 17.69 4.88
CA VAL A 229 12.46 18.41 4.08
C VAL A 229 12.38 19.86 4.49
N HIS A 230 12.44 20.17 5.79
CA HIS A 230 12.46 21.56 6.26
C HIS A 230 13.71 22.32 5.82
N ALA A 231 14.88 21.67 5.82
CA ALA A 231 16.11 22.23 5.28
C ALA A 231 16.00 22.50 3.77
N LEU A 232 15.40 21.58 3.00
CA LEU A 232 15.12 21.78 1.57
C LEU A 232 14.19 22.97 1.35
N LEU A 233 13.10 23.07 2.11
CA LEU A 233 12.17 24.21 2.04
C LEU A 233 12.89 25.51 2.33
N GLY A 234 13.71 25.57 3.40
CA GLY A 234 14.49 26.76 3.74
C GLY A 234 15.49 27.17 2.67
N ALA A 235 16.12 26.19 1.99
CA ALA A 235 17.04 26.48 0.89
C ALA A 235 16.33 26.97 -0.39
N LEU A 236 15.07 26.56 -0.60
CA LEU A 236 14.29 26.94 -1.78
C LEU A 236 13.51 28.25 -1.59
N ASP A 237 13.19 28.58 -0.34
CA ASP A 237 12.39 29.78 0.00
C ASP A 237 13.28 31.02 0.20
N ASP A 238 13.42 31.77 -0.84
CA ASP A 238 14.08 33.09 -0.82
C ASP A 238 13.07 34.25 -0.60
N GLY A 239 11.86 33.94 -0.14
CA GLY A 239 10.77 34.90 0.01
C GLY A 239 9.98 35.21 -1.28
N SER A 240 10.41 34.63 -2.42
CA SER A 240 9.79 34.85 -3.74
C SER A 240 8.97 33.69 -4.27
N LEU A 241 8.80 32.61 -3.47
CA LEU A 241 8.03 31.44 -3.90
C LEU A 241 6.61 31.81 -4.29
N ARG A 242 6.20 31.40 -5.49
CA ARG A 242 4.85 31.59 -6.03
C ARG A 242 3.92 30.42 -5.77
N GLY A 243 4.48 29.25 -5.44
CA GLY A 243 3.76 28.02 -5.12
C GLY A 243 4.72 26.88 -4.82
N CYS A 244 4.15 25.77 -4.43
CA CYS A 244 4.90 24.54 -4.19
C CYS A 244 4.22 23.35 -4.87
N ILE A 245 5.01 22.46 -5.44
CA ILE A 245 4.60 21.12 -5.90
C ILE A 245 5.13 20.09 -4.91
N VAL A 246 4.23 19.28 -4.36
CA VAL A 246 4.54 18.12 -3.51
C VAL A 246 4.30 16.87 -4.32
N ASP A 247 5.36 16.18 -4.74
CA ASP A 247 5.27 14.99 -5.56
C ASP A 247 5.29 13.73 -4.69
N LEU A 248 4.13 13.07 -4.57
CA LEU A 248 3.92 11.83 -3.84
C LEU A 248 3.83 10.62 -4.76
N ARG A 249 4.03 10.75 -6.06
CA ARG A 249 3.83 9.67 -7.04
C ARG A 249 4.70 8.44 -6.77
N ARG A 250 5.84 8.59 -6.08
CA ARG A 250 6.70 7.48 -5.61
C ARG A 250 6.66 7.27 -4.10
N ASN A 251 5.67 7.85 -3.40
CA ASN A 251 5.52 7.64 -1.97
C ASN A 251 4.78 6.32 -1.67
N THR A 252 5.53 5.29 -1.36
CA THR A 252 5.00 3.96 -1.06
C THR A 252 4.61 3.78 0.42
N GLY A 253 4.44 4.87 1.17
CA GLY A 253 4.09 4.86 2.58
C GLY A 253 5.30 4.64 3.50
N GLY A 254 5.08 3.99 4.63
CA GLY A 254 6.11 3.72 5.62
C GLY A 254 5.78 4.26 7.00
N THR A 255 6.47 5.30 7.49
CA THR A 255 6.26 5.90 8.81
C THR A 255 5.58 7.26 8.67
N LEU A 256 4.34 7.39 9.18
CA LEU A 256 3.53 8.60 8.98
C LEU A 256 4.14 9.86 9.60
N TRP A 257 4.55 9.79 10.88
CA TRP A 257 4.77 10.99 11.69
C TRP A 257 5.89 11.90 11.20
N PRO A 258 7.09 11.41 10.87
CA PRO A 258 8.12 12.26 10.28
C PRO A 258 7.69 12.80 8.89
N MET A 259 6.95 12.01 8.09
CA MET A 259 6.44 12.52 6.81
C MET A 259 5.37 13.58 7.00
N LEU A 260 4.51 13.46 8.02
CA LEU A 260 3.49 14.46 8.35
C LEU A 260 4.12 15.77 8.87
N ALA A 261 5.12 15.65 9.75
CA ALA A 261 5.90 16.81 10.21
C ALA A 261 6.60 17.50 9.04
N ALA A 262 7.17 16.73 8.13
CA ALA A 262 7.85 17.23 6.93
C ALA A 262 6.97 18.12 6.04
N ILE A 263 5.70 17.74 5.82
CA ILE A 263 4.76 18.53 5.00
C ILE A 263 4.05 19.63 5.79
N GLY A 264 4.23 19.69 7.10
CA GLY A 264 3.54 20.62 8.00
C GLY A 264 3.52 22.07 7.52
N PRO A 265 4.66 22.69 7.11
CA PRO A 265 4.69 24.05 6.58
C PRO A 265 3.82 24.28 5.34
N LEU A 266 3.58 23.24 4.56
CA LEU A 266 2.77 23.27 3.34
C LEU A 266 1.32 22.88 3.60
N ALA A 267 1.07 21.94 4.50
CA ALA A 267 -0.27 21.46 4.85
C ALA A 267 -1.02 22.44 5.78
N GLY A 268 -0.27 23.28 6.52
CA GLY A 268 -0.79 24.25 7.47
C GLY A 268 -0.83 23.72 8.90
N SER A 269 -1.07 24.63 9.87
CA SER A 269 -1.17 24.31 11.29
C SER A 269 -2.57 23.86 11.69
N GLY A 270 -2.66 23.02 12.72
CA GLY A 270 -3.90 22.47 13.24
C GLY A 270 -4.16 21.05 12.75
N GLN A 271 -5.43 20.65 12.77
CA GLN A 271 -5.84 19.31 12.32
C GLN A 271 -5.61 19.15 10.82
N LEU A 272 -4.92 18.06 10.45
CA LEU A 272 -4.64 17.71 9.06
C LEU A 272 -5.51 16.54 8.58
N GLY A 273 -5.96 15.70 9.52
CA GLY A 273 -6.82 14.56 9.26
C GLY A 273 -7.07 13.75 10.52
N ALA A 274 -7.58 12.52 10.35
CA ALA A 274 -7.84 11.61 11.46
C ALA A 274 -7.85 10.14 11.00
N PHE A 275 -7.52 9.24 11.93
CA PHE A 275 -7.87 7.82 11.85
C PHE A 275 -9.25 7.62 12.45
N VAL A 276 -10.21 7.16 11.65
CA VAL A 276 -11.60 7.04 12.07
C VAL A 276 -12.03 5.58 12.08
N SER A 277 -12.65 5.16 13.18
CA SER A 277 -13.34 3.88 13.30
C SER A 277 -14.84 4.08 13.50
N ALA A 278 -15.61 3.01 13.71
CA ALA A 278 -17.03 3.11 14.06
C ALA A 278 -17.27 3.78 15.42
N HIS A 279 -16.28 3.75 16.34
CA HIS A 279 -16.48 4.15 17.75
C HIS A 279 -15.49 5.20 18.24
N SER A 280 -14.50 5.57 17.45
CA SER A 280 -13.45 6.50 17.86
C SER A 280 -12.84 7.21 16.66
N SER A 281 -12.27 8.40 16.95
CA SER A 281 -11.42 9.14 16.01
C SER A 281 -10.13 9.52 16.74
N ALA A 282 -9.02 9.44 16.05
CA ALA A 282 -7.72 9.90 16.51
C ALA A 282 -7.16 10.88 15.49
N ASP A 283 -7.21 12.17 15.86
CA ASP A 283 -6.79 13.25 14.98
C ASP A 283 -5.27 13.24 14.79
N TRP A 284 -4.83 13.59 13.61
CA TRP A 284 -3.45 13.93 13.30
C TRP A 284 -3.35 15.42 12.96
N SER A 285 -2.40 16.05 13.59
CA SER A 285 -2.24 17.50 13.51
C SER A 285 -0.76 17.90 13.43
N TYR A 286 -0.54 19.13 13.00
CA TYR A 286 0.77 19.76 13.01
C TYR A 286 0.69 21.12 13.68
N ASP A 287 1.68 21.43 14.51
CA ASP A 287 1.85 22.75 15.13
C ASP A 287 3.02 23.48 14.46
N ALA A 288 2.71 24.49 13.65
CA ALA A 288 3.71 25.27 12.93
C ALA A 288 4.59 26.12 13.87
N ALA A 289 4.15 26.40 15.11
CA ALA A 289 4.94 27.16 16.07
C ALA A 289 6.09 26.35 16.66
N THR A 290 5.86 25.07 16.88
CA THR A 290 6.80 24.15 17.54
C THR A 290 7.41 23.11 16.61
N GLY A 291 6.87 22.94 15.39
CA GLY A 291 7.33 21.91 14.43
C GLY A 291 6.87 20.51 14.79
N VAL A 292 5.82 20.35 15.61
CA VAL A 292 5.42 19.07 16.17
C VAL A 292 4.24 18.47 15.43
N ALA A 293 4.37 17.22 15.01
CA ALA A 293 3.26 16.39 14.54
C ALA A 293 2.72 15.53 15.71
N LYS A 294 1.38 15.49 15.84
CA LYS A 294 0.68 14.89 16.99
C LYS A 294 -0.44 13.95 16.57
N SER A 295 -0.77 13.01 17.46
CA SER A 295 -2.06 12.31 17.45
C SER A 295 -2.76 12.56 18.80
N GLY A 296 -3.83 13.35 18.79
CA GLY A 296 -4.40 13.88 20.02
C GLY A 296 -3.35 14.64 20.81
N ASP A 297 -3.12 14.25 22.07
CA ASP A 297 -2.13 14.87 22.98
C ASP A 297 -0.70 14.28 22.81
N TYR A 298 -0.51 13.24 22.01
CA TYR A 298 0.78 12.57 21.87
C TYR A 298 1.63 13.23 20.80
N GLU A 299 2.81 13.73 21.17
CA GLU A 299 3.84 14.21 20.26
C GLU A 299 4.56 12.99 19.64
N LEU A 300 4.56 12.90 18.31
CA LEU A 300 5.02 11.71 17.58
C LEU A 300 6.16 11.96 16.60
N ALA A 301 6.33 13.22 16.18
CA ALA A 301 7.53 13.71 15.49
C ALA A 301 7.70 15.19 15.77
N LYS A 302 8.95 15.66 15.77
CA LYS A 302 9.29 17.06 16.00
C LYS A 302 10.48 17.46 15.15
N VAL A 303 10.32 18.52 14.39
CA VAL A 303 11.37 19.15 13.62
C VAL A 303 12.21 20.04 14.51
N ASP A 304 13.53 19.88 14.49
CA ASP A 304 14.43 20.69 15.34
C ASP A 304 14.42 22.18 14.95
N SER A 305 14.36 22.47 13.65
CA SER A 305 14.35 23.85 13.14
C SER A 305 13.22 24.03 12.12
N PRO A 306 11.97 24.23 12.57
CA PRO A 306 10.82 24.25 11.68
C PRO A 306 10.84 25.49 10.78
N HIS A 307 10.93 25.25 9.45
CA HIS A 307 10.75 26.28 8.44
C HIS A 307 9.29 26.69 8.38
N ARG A 308 9.03 27.98 8.16
CA ARG A 308 7.67 28.53 8.05
C ARG A 308 7.45 29.12 6.69
N LEU A 309 6.35 28.75 6.06
CA LEU A 309 5.87 29.33 4.83
C LEU A 309 4.62 30.16 5.07
N ARG A 310 4.30 31.05 4.15
CA ARG A 310 3.03 31.77 4.22
C ARG A 310 1.86 30.83 4.01
N ASP A 311 0.81 30.91 4.82
CA ASP A 311 -0.37 30.04 4.76
C ASP A 311 -1.12 30.13 3.43
N THR A 312 -0.98 31.28 2.75
CA THR A 312 -1.60 31.53 1.45
C THR A 312 -0.83 30.95 0.26
N LEU A 313 0.34 30.31 0.47
CA LEU A 313 1.11 29.70 -0.61
C LEU A 313 0.28 28.61 -1.28
N PRO A 314 0.02 28.68 -2.60
CA PRO A 314 -0.69 27.62 -3.30
C PRO A 314 0.16 26.36 -3.39
N VAL A 315 -0.49 25.19 -3.25
CA VAL A 315 0.17 23.88 -3.25
C VAL A 315 -0.50 22.96 -4.26
N ALA A 316 0.28 22.40 -5.18
CA ALA A 316 -0.12 21.31 -6.03
C ALA A 316 0.44 20.00 -5.48
N VAL A 317 -0.41 18.99 -5.32
CA VAL A 317 -0.01 17.66 -4.83
C VAL A 317 -0.10 16.68 -5.99
N LEU A 318 0.99 15.98 -6.29
CA LEU A 318 1.02 14.99 -7.36
C LEU A 318 0.87 13.59 -6.77
N THR A 319 -0.11 12.83 -7.27
CA THR A 319 -0.40 11.46 -6.83
C THR A 319 -0.36 10.48 -7.99
N GLY A 320 -0.27 9.20 -7.66
CA GLY A 320 -0.30 8.12 -8.66
C GLY A 320 -0.46 6.73 -8.02
N PRO A 321 -0.48 5.66 -8.82
CA PRO A 321 -0.79 4.31 -8.35
C PRO A 321 0.24 3.71 -7.36
N LEU A 322 1.38 4.38 -7.15
CA LEU A 322 2.34 4.01 -6.11
C LEU A 322 2.19 4.85 -4.83
N THR A 323 1.41 5.94 -4.85
CA THR A 323 1.02 6.64 -3.63
C THR A 323 0.14 5.71 -2.81
N THR A 324 0.64 5.21 -1.67
CA THR A 324 -0.05 4.16 -0.90
C THR A 324 0.13 4.32 0.60
N GLN A 325 -0.82 3.80 1.37
CA GLN A 325 -0.80 3.83 2.83
C GLN A 325 -0.60 5.26 3.37
N PHE A 326 0.46 5.51 4.15
CA PHE A 326 0.71 6.85 4.68
C PHE A 326 1.11 7.89 3.62
N GLY A 327 1.48 7.47 2.40
CA GLY A 327 1.54 8.37 1.25
C GLY A 327 0.16 8.91 0.87
N GLU A 328 -0.90 8.08 1.02
CA GLU A 328 -2.29 8.49 0.83
C GLU A 328 -2.74 9.41 1.96
N ALA A 329 -2.34 9.13 3.21
CA ALA A 329 -2.60 10.02 4.34
C ALA A 329 -1.98 11.42 4.12
N LEU A 330 -0.78 11.51 3.53
CA LEU A 330 -0.20 12.80 3.14
C LEU A 330 -1.04 13.52 2.08
N ALA A 331 -1.51 12.82 1.05
CA ALA A 331 -2.41 13.40 0.04
C ALA A 331 -3.73 13.88 0.66
N ILE A 332 -4.26 13.12 1.62
CA ILE A 332 -5.47 13.45 2.39
C ILE A 332 -5.24 14.65 3.30
N ALA A 333 -4.05 14.80 3.90
CA ALA A 333 -3.70 15.94 4.74
C ALA A 333 -3.79 17.29 4.01
N PHE A 334 -3.71 17.29 2.69
CA PHE A 334 -3.92 18.47 1.86
C PHE A 334 -5.38 18.70 1.46
N ALA A 335 -6.27 17.71 1.60
CA ALA A 335 -7.68 17.86 1.29
C ALA A 335 -8.34 18.88 2.23
N GLY A 336 -9.22 19.71 1.70
CA GLY A 336 -9.87 20.81 2.45
C GLY A 336 -8.97 22.01 2.76
N ARG A 337 -7.68 22.00 2.39
CA ARG A 337 -6.81 23.18 2.48
C ARG A 337 -7.10 24.15 1.33
N ALA A 338 -7.27 25.42 1.65
CA ALA A 338 -7.43 26.47 0.63
C ALA A 338 -6.24 26.53 -0.31
N ARG A 339 -6.48 26.90 -1.59
CA ARG A 339 -5.44 27.05 -2.60
C ARG A 339 -4.57 25.81 -2.78
N THR A 340 -5.23 24.65 -2.76
CA THR A 340 -4.59 23.34 -2.97
C THR A 340 -5.35 22.55 -4.03
N ARG A 341 -4.62 21.85 -4.91
CA ARG A 341 -5.20 20.99 -5.93
C ARG A 341 -4.31 19.77 -6.17
N ARG A 342 -4.93 18.60 -6.37
CA ARG A 342 -4.26 17.34 -6.63
C ARG A 342 -4.26 17.04 -8.13
N PHE A 343 -3.12 16.57 -8.64
CA PHE A 343 -2.89 16.23 -10.05
C PHE A 343 -2.31 14.83 -10.19
N GLY A 344 -2.51 14.22 -11.34
CA GLY A 344 -1.92 12.93 -11.68
C GLY A 344 -2.96 11.84 -11.76
N GLU A 345 -2.70 10.71 -11.15
CA GLU A 345 -3.55 9.54 -11.17
C GLU A 345 -4.04 9.21 -9.76
N GLY A 346 -5.10 8.40 -9.68
CA GLY A 346 -5.59 7.88 -8.40
C GLY A 346 -4.51 7.13 -7.64
N THR A 347 -4.58 7.19 -6.32
CA THR A 347 -3.67 6.49 -5.43
C THR A 347 -3.91 4.99 -5.43
N ARG A 348 -3.19 4.26 -4.61
CA ARG A 348 -3.30 2.80 -4.49
C ARG A 348 -4.65 2.33 -3.97
N GLY A 349 -5.34 3.11 -3.14
CA GLY A 349 -6.62 2.78 -2.54
C GLY A 349 -6.51 1.99 -1.24
N ILE A 350 -5.54 2.28 -0.39
CA ILE A 350 -5.38 1.69 0.94
C ILE A 350 -5.14 2.77 2.02
N PRO A 351 -5.96 3.82 2.08
CA PRO A 351 -5.86 4.85 3.13
C PRO A 351 -6.52 4.35 4.43
N ILE A 352 -5.91 3.31 5.02
CA ILE A 352 -6.49 2.60 6.16
C ILE A 352 -5.44 2.25 7.21
N GLY A 353 -5.88 2.14 8.47
CA GLY A 353 -5.11 1.49 9.51
C GLY A 353 -5.57 0.05 9.71
N ASN A 354 -4.63 -0.86 9.89
CA ASN A 354 -4.92 -2.27 10.14
C ASN A 354 -4.19 -2.77 11.40
N THR A 355 -4.66 -3.91 11.91
CA THR A 355 -3.98 -4.68 12.95
C THR A 355 -3.77 -6.10 12.50
N SER A 356 -2.72 -6.72 13.01
CA SER A 356 -2.38 -8.11 12.72
C SER A 356 -2.60 -8.98 13.95
N LEU A 357 -3.33 -10.06 13.80
CA LEU A 357 -3.64 -11.04 14.84
C LEU A 357 -2.95 -12.36 14.48
N PRO A 358 -1.98 -12.83 15.28
CA PRO A 358 -1.40 -14.13 15.07
C PRO A 358 -2.43 -15.22 15.44
N LEU A 359 -2.57 -16.22 14.56
CA LEU A 359 -3.39 -17.41 14.79
C LEU A 359 -2.54 -18.58 15.25
N ALA A 360 -3.19 -19.62 15.81
CA ALA A 360 -2.52 -20.70 16.53
C ALA A 360 -1.57 -21.56 15.67
N ASP A 361 -1.80 -21.62 14.37
CA ASP A 361 -0.98 -22.37 13.39
C ASP A 361 0.16 -21.53 12.77
N GLY A 362 0.30 -20.26 13.21
CA GLY A 362 1.28 -19.31 12.69
C GLY A 362 0.79 -18.48 11.50
N ALA A 363 -0.47 -18.63 11.07
CA ALA A 363 -1.10 -17.71 10.14
C ALA A 363 -1.26 -16.34 10.79
N LEU A 364 -1.31 -15.29 9.96
CA LEU A 364 -1.53 -13.91 10.40
C LEU A 364 -2.82 -13.38 9.79
N LEU A 365 -3.77 -13.06 10.64
CA LEU A 365 -5.03 -12.43 10.25
C LEU A 365 -4.86 -10.91 10.33
N VAL A 366 -4.97 -10.22 9.21
CA VAL A 366 -4.93 -8.76 9.13
C VAL A 366 -6.35 -8.23 9.01
N VAL A 367 -6.73 -7.29 9.85
CA VAL A 367 -8.08 -6.71 9.93
C VAL A 367 -8.00 -5.19 9.87
N THR A 368 -8.86 -4.57 9.08
CA THR A 368 -8.97 -3.11 9.01
C THR A 368 -9.62 -2.57 10.30
N VAL A 369 -8.97 -1.61 10.93
CA VAL A 369 -9.42 -1.01 12.19
C VAL A 369 -9.80 0.47 12.08
N THR A 370 -9.22 1.18 11.12
CA THR A 370 -9.57 2.59 10.84
C THR A 370 -9.52 2.87 9.34
N VAL A 371 -10.22 3.91 8.93
CA VAL A 371 -10.05 4.59 7.64
C VAL A 371 -9.51 5.99 7.89
N ASP A 372 -8.85 6.55 6.89
CA ASP A 372 -8.36 7.92 6.97
C ASP A 372 -9.51 8.91 6.70
N ALA A 373 -9.47 10.04 7.38
CA ALA A 373 -10.36 11.16 7.10
C ALA A 373 -9.53 12.45 6.97
N ASP A 374 -9.99 13.37 6.12
CA ASP A 374 -9.38 14.69 6.01
C ASP A 374 -9.84 15.64 7.12
N ARG A 375 -9.30 16.86 7.11
CA ARG A 375 -9.61 17.91 8.08
C ARG A 375 -11.08 18.37 8.07
N THR A 376 -11.84 18.03 7.01
CA THR A 376 -13.29 18.32 6.90
C THR A 376 -14.15 17.19 7.42
N GLY A 377 -13.55 16.04 7.73
CA GLY A 377 -14.21 14.82 8.18
C GLY A 377 -14.65 13.90 7.03
N ALA A 378 -14.31 14.21 5.78
CA ALA A 378 -14.56 13.30 4.65
C ALA A 378 -13.68 12.06 4.78
N ARG A 379 -14.29 10.87 4.68
CA ARG A 379 -13.61 9.57 4.87
C ARG A 379 -13.14 8.98 3.56
N TYR A 380 -12.00 8.30 3.63
CA TYR A 380 -11.37 7.64 2.50
C TYR A 380 -11.09 6.17 2.88
N ASP A 381 -11.69 5.24 2.16
CA ASP A 381 -11.51 3.79 2.32
C ASP A 381 -11.15 3.09 0.99
N ASP A 382 -10.84 3.89 -0.02
CA ASP A 382 -10.48 3.45 -1.37
C ASP A 382 -9.53 4.48 -2.00
N VAL A 383 -9.37 4.43 -3.31
CA VAL A 383 -8.54 5.35 -4.09
C VAL A 383 -8.83 6.81 -3.72
N VAL A 384 -7.79 7.57 -3.39
CA VAL A 384 -7.85 9.02 -3.26
C VAL A 384 -7.71 9.60 -4.68
N PRO A 385 -8.78 10.16 -5.26
CA PRO A 385 -8.75 10.66 -6.62
C PRO A 385 -7.97 11.98 -6.70
N PRO A 386 -7.28 12.27 -7.81
CA PRO A 386 -6.81 13.62 -8.10
C PRO A 386 -7.98 14.53 -8.46
N ASP A 387 -7.81 15.85 -8.30
CA ASP A 387 -8.77 16.85 -8.76
C ASP A 387 -8.65 17.09 -10.28
N GLU A 388 -7.49 16.76 -10.87
CA GLU A 388 -7.23 16.77 -12.31
C GLU A 388 -6.44 15.53 -12.70
N VAL A 389 -7.06 14.67 -13.52
CA VAL A 389 -6.42 13.43 -14.00
C VAL A 389 -5.41 13.76 -15.09
N VAL A 390 -4.16 13.41 -14.86
CA VAL A 390 -3.06 13.51 -15.81
C VAL A 390 -2.21 12.24 -15.71
N ALA A 391 -2.13 11.47 -16.80
CA ALA A 391 -1.34 10.26 -16.82
C ALA A 391 0.15 10.55 -16.63
N THR A 392 0.81 9.73 -15.82
CA THR A 392 2.25 9.83 -15.61
C THR A 392 3.02 9.21 -16.76
N ASP A 393 3.81 10.02 -17.46
CA ASP A 393 4.83 9.51 -18.38
C ASP A 393 6.13 9.27 -17.60
N TRP A 394 6.38 8.02 -17.23
CA TRP A 394 7.55 7.64 -16.43
C TRP A 394 8.89 7.92 -17.13
N ALA A 395 8.92 7.94 -18.47
CA ALA A 395 10.12 8.32 -19.21
C ALA A 395 10.47 9.80 -19.04
N ARG A 396 9.48 10.63 -18.69
CA ARG A 396 9.62 12.08 -18.42
C ARG A 396 9.52 12.41 -16.94
N PHE A 397 9.32 11.42 -16.08
CA PHE A 397 9.13 11.62 -14.64
C PHE A 397 10.19 12.55 -14.06
N GLY A 398 9.74 13.61 -13.38
CA GLY A 398 10.59 14.59 -12.72
C GLY A 398 11.38 15.52 -13.66
N LYS A 399 11.26 15.39 -14.99
CA LYS A 399 11.94 16.24 -15.99
C LYS A 399 11.14 17.52 -16.27
N ALA A 400 11.74 18.44 -17.01
CA ALA A 400 11.10 19.70 -17.37
C ALA A 400 9.82 19.54 -18.23
N ASP A 401 9.74 18.44 -18.98
CA ASP A 401 8.63 18.09 -19.87
C ASP A 401 7.67 17.05 -19.25
N ASP A 402 7.76 16.79 -17.93
CA ASP A 402 6.82 15.93 -17.19
C ASP A 402 5.38 16.50 -17.29
N PRO A 403 4.43 15.77 -17.88
CA PRO A 403 3.09 16.28 -18.14
C PRO A 403 2.33 16.63 -16.84
N VAL A 404 2.57 15.91 -15.74
CA VAL A 404 1.91 16.14 -14.45
C VAL A 404 2.46 17.41 -13.80
N ILE A 405 3.78 17.60 -13.82
CA ILE A 405 4.43 18.83 -13.35
C ILE A 405 3.95 20.02 -14.18
N ALA A 406 3.88 19.90 -15.50
CA ALA A 406 3.42 20.96 -16.39
C ALA A 406 1.96 21.37 -16.10
N ALA A 407 1.06 20.40 -15.82
CA ALA A 407 -0.32 20.71 -15.42
C ALA A 407 -0.38 21.47 -14.08
N ALA A 408 0.36 21.00 -13.08
CA ALA A 408 0.48 21.66 -11.79
C ALA A 408 1.02 23.10 -11.91
N CYS A 409 2.07 23.31 -12.73
CA CYS A 409 2.63 24.64 -12.98
C CYS A 409 1.62 25.59 -13.65
N ARG A 410 0.84 25.11 -14.63
CA ARG A 410 -0.22 25.94 -15.27
C ARG A 410 -1.26 26.37 -14.24
N TRP A 411 -1.70 25.48 -13.39
CA TRP A 411 -2.67 25.83 -12.36
C TRP A 411 -2.07 26.80 -11.33
N LEU A 412 -0.85 26.55 -10.82
CA LEU A 412 -0.18 27.45 -9.88
C LEU A 412 -0.02 28.86 -10.46
N ALA A 413 0.28 28.99 -11.75
CA ALA A 413 0.34 30.28 -12.44
C ALA A 413 -1.03 30.98 -12.50
N SER A 414 -2.13 30.22 -12.64
CA SER A 414 -3.49 30.76 -12.73
C SER A 414 -4.06 31.22 -11.39
N VAL A 415 -3.63 30.60 -10.28
CA VAL A 415 -4.11 30.96 -8.93
C VAL A 415 -3.54 32.33 -8.50
N GLY A 416 -2.40 32.72 -9.05
CA GLY A 416 -1.78 34.01 -8.82
C GLY A 416 -1.32 34.23 -7.37
N ASP A 417 -0.54 35.29 -7.15
CA ASP A 417 -0.36 35.82 -5.80
C ASP A 417 -1.69 36.50 -5.44
N GLY A 418 -2.47 35.83 -4.58
CA GLY A 418 -3.72 36.43 -4.10
C GLY A 418 -3.41 37.81 -3.48
N LYS A 419 -3.70 38.87 -4.22
CA LYS A 419 -3.82 40.23 -3.70
C LYS A 419 -5.09 40.33 -2.90
#